data_41f50f90c8a3bb83641e65bc1745360c
#
_entry.id   41f50f90c8a3bb83641e65bc1745360c
#
_cell.length_a   1.000
_cell.length_b   1.000
_cell.length_c   1.000
_cell.angle_alpha   90.00
_cell.angle_beta   90.00
_cell.angle_gamma   90.00
#
_symmetry.space_group_name_H-M   'P 1'
#
loop_
_entity.id
_entity.type
_entity.pdbx_description
1 polymer ?
#
loop_
_entity_poly.entity_id
_entity_poly.type
_entity_poly.pdbx_seq_one_letter_code
_entity_poly.pdbx_strand_id
1 'polypeptide(L)'
;MQPHALAAPMHRHHREDEYSFVLEGRIGALLGESVVIGNPGDLIFKPREQWHTFWNAGDTPARVLEIISPAGFEAYFRELGAELINGPPDPQRLAALCARYALDMDMSSVPGLIQRFGVRFPGAPSAAPR
;
A
#
# COMPACT_ATOMS: atom_id res chain seq x y z
N MET A 1 -7.31 7.89 -4.04
CA MET A 1 -6.78 7.86 -2.65
C MET A 1 -7.10 9.18 -1.96
N GLN A 2 -7.63 9.13 -0.75
CA GLN A 2 -7.85 10.35 0.04
C GLN A 2 -6.51 11.00 0.44
N PRO A 3 -6.50 12.31 0.78
CA PRO A 3 -5.29 12.98 1.25
C PRO A 3 -4.63 12.23 2.42
N HIS A 4 -3.32 12.07 2.36
CA HIS A 4 -2.50 11.37 3.35
C HIS A 4 -2.88 9.90 3.60
N ALA A 5 -3.68 9.28 2.75
CA ALA A 5 -4.03 7.87 2.89
C ALA A 5 -2.83 6.97 2.54
N LEU A 6 -2.45 6.10 3.47
CA LEU A 6 -1.52 5.00 3.23
C LEU A 6 -2.25 3.88 2.49
N ALA A 7 -1.66 3.37 1.41
CA ALA A 7 -2.29 2.31 0.60
C ALA A 7 -2.28 0.95 1.29
N ALA A 8 -1.17 0.61 1.94
CA ALA A 8 -0.96 -0.66 2.62
C ALA A 8 0.20 -0.54 3.63
N PRO A 9 0.34 -1.45 4.60
CA PRO A 9 1.58 -1.61 5.35
C PRO A 9 2.77 -1.87 4.43
N MET A 10 4.00 -1.86 4.95
CA MET A 10 5.14 -2.40 4.19
C MET A 10 4.83 -3.83 3.78
N HIS A 11 5.03 -4.14 2.50
CA HIS A 11 4.77 -5.47 1.95
C HIS A 11 5.75 -5.78 0.81
N ARG A 12 5.78 -7.06 0.43
CA ARG A 12 6.67 -7.57 -0.61
C ARG A 12 5.96 -8.68 -1.38
N HIS A 13 5.93 -8.55 -2.71
CA HIS A 13 5.45 -9.58 -3.60
C HIS A 13 6.58 -10.49 -4.03
N HIS A 14 6.38 -11.81 -4.00
CA HIS A 14 7.38 -12.76 -4.49
C HIS A 14 7.21 -13.10 -5.97
N ARG A 15 6.04 -12.83 -6.55
CA ARG A 15 5.70 -13.26 -7.91
C ARG A 15 5.45 -12.12 -8.88
N GLU A 16 5.09 -10.95 -8.37
CA GLU A 16 4.62 -9.84 -9.20
C GLU A 16 5.52 -8.61 -9.06
N ASP A 17 5.68 -7.90 -10.17
CA ASP A 17 6.14 -6.53 -10.19
C ASP A 17 4.93 -5.60 -10.18
N GLU A 18 5.06 -4.45 -9.53
CA GLU A 18 4.04 -3.42 -9.51
C GLU A 18 4.52 -2.12 -10.13
N TYR A 19 3.60 -1.39 -10.72
CA TYR A 19 3.84 -0.09 -11.33
C TYR A 19 2.70 0.85 -10.94
N SER A 20 3.03 1.96 -10.29
CA SER A 20 2.07 3.04 -10.02
C SER A 20 2.24 4.14 -11.05
N PHE A 21 1.30 4.27 -11.99
CA PHE A 21 1.24 5.40 -12.91
C PHE A 21 0.35 6.50 -12.31
N VAL A 22 0.94 7.66 -12.01
CA VAL A 22 0.24 8.76 -11.35
C VAL A 22 -0.62 9.50 -12.37
N LEU A 23 -1.94 9.50 -12.15
CA LEU A 23 -2.90 10.20 -12.99
C LEU A 23 -3.21 11.61 -12.47
N GLU A 24 -3.41 11.73 -11.15
CA GLU A 24 -3.75 12.99 -10.49
C GLU A 24 -3.15 13.01 -9.08
N GLY A 25 -2.81 14.21 -8.60
CA GLY A 25 -2.30 14.40 -7.24
C GLY A 25 -0.80 14.09 -7.12
N ARG A 26 -0.40 13.65 -5.94
CA ARG A 26 1.01 13.42 -5.61
C ARG A 26 1.15 12.12 -4.82
N ILE A 27 1.96 11.21 -5.32
CA ILE A 27 2.17 9.90 -4.69
C ILE A 27 3.57 9.84 -4.10
N GLY A 28 3.65 9.51 -2.81
CA GLY A 28 4.89 9.11 -2.16
C GLY A 28 5.00 7.59 -2.15
N ALA A 29 6.19 7.06 -2.31
CA ALA A 29 6.47 5.64 -2.13
C ALA A 29 7.76 5.42 -1.35
N LEU A 30 7.77 4.40 -0.51
CA LEU A 30 8.95 3.90 0.18
C LEU A 30 9.34 2.57 -0.49
N LEU A 31 10.51 2.56 -1.12
CA LEU A 31 11.06 1.43 -1.86
C LEU A 31 12.33 0.96 -1.13
N GLY A 32 12.21 -0.11 -0.34
CA GLY A 32 13.24 -0.44 0.63
C GLY A 32 13.42 0.71 1.63
N GLU A 33 14.55 1.39 1.58
CA GLU A 33 14.84 2.56 2.43
C GLU A 33 14.69 3.91 1.69
N SER A 34 14.48 3.87 0.37
CA SER A 34 14.43 5.06 -0.48
C SER A 34 13.01 5.60 -0.59
N VAL A 35 12.85 6.90 -0.38
CA VAL A 35 11.60 7.63 -0.59
C VAL A 35 11.62 8.26 -1.98
N VAL A 36 10.57 8.02 -2.76
CA VAL A 36 10.36 8.67 -4.04
C VAL A 36 9.02 9.40 -4.07
N ILE A 37 8.93 10.45 -4.85
CA ILE A 37 7.71 11.22 -5.09
C ILE A 37 7.38 11.18 -6.57
N GLY A 38 6.16 10.77 -6.89
CA GLY A 38 5.61 10.80 -8.24
C GLY A 38 4.58 11.90 -8.40
N ASN A 39 4.66 12.64 -9.51
CA ASN A 39 3.70 13.63 -9.95
C ASN A 39 2.89 13.08 -11.15
N PRO A 40 1.79 13.73 -11.58
CA PRO A 40 1.03 13.27 -12.74
C PRO A 40 1.90 13.04 -13.98
N GLY A 41 1.80 11.83 -14.55
CA GLY A 41 2.62 11.36 -15.66
C GLY A 41 3.84 10.54 -15.26
N ASP A 42 4.21 10.50 -13.99
CA ASP A 42 5.31 9.67 -13.51
C ASP A 42 4.89 8.22 -13.31
N LEU A 43 5.84 7.31 -13.52
CA LEU A 43 5.70 5.88 -13.25
C LEU A 43 6.65 5.48 -12.12
N ILE A 44 6.10 4.95 -11.03
CA ILE A 44 6.87 4.42 -9.90
C ILE A 44 6.94 2.91 -10.05
N PHE A 45 8.14 2.37 -10.24
CA PHE A 45 8.37 0.93 -10.34
C PHE A 45 8.68 0.32 -8.98
N LYS A 46 7.93 -0.72 -8.63
CA LYS A 46 8.06 -1.51 -7.40
C LYS A 46 8.35 -2.96 -7.78
N PRO A 47 9.63 -3.36 -7.90
CA PRO A 47 9.97 -4.70 -8.33
C PRO A 47 9.58 -5.74 -7.28
N ARG A 48 9.28 -6.96 -7.74
CA ARG A 48 9.12 -8.12 -6.85
C ARG A 48 10.32 -8.27 -5.92
N GLU A 49 10.13 -8.93 -4.79
CA GLU A 49 11.15 -9.15 -3.76
C GLU A 49 11.59 -7.88 -3.01
N GLN A 50 11.17 -6.69 -3.41
CA GLN A 50 11.48 -5.46 -2.70
C GLN A 50 10.34 -5.08 -1.75
N TRP A 51 10.66 -4.83 -0.49
CA TRP A 51 9.74 -4.23 0.47
C TRP A 51 9.36 -2.82 0.04
N HIS A 52 8.06 -2.54 0.00
CA HIS A 52 7.54 -1.24 -0.41
C HIS A 52 6.19 -0.91 0.21
N THR A 53 5.84 0.35 0.15
CA THR A 53 4.49 0.90 0.34
C THR A 53 4.38 2.23 -0.40
N PHE A 54 3.16 2.75 -0.52
CA PHE A 54 2.92 4.06 -1.10
C PHE A 54 1.72 4.76 -0.44
N TRP A 55 1.65 6.07 -0.63
CA TRP A 55 0.62 6.90 -0.01
C TRP A 55 0.30 8.11 -0.87
N ASN A 56 -0.84 8.75 -0.62
CA ASN A 56 -1.11 10.08 -1.14
C ASN A 56 -0.30 11.11 -0.33
N ALA A 57 0.71 11.70 -0.94
CA ALA A 57 1.61 12.67 -0.31
C ALA A 57 1.12 14.13 -0.44
N GLY A 58 -0.11 14.33 -0.92
CA GLY A 58 -0.71 15.65 -1.11
C GLY A 58 -1.92 15.89 -0.22
N ASP A 59 -2.38 17.14 -0.24
CA ASP A 59 -3.56 17.62 0.51
C ASP A 59 -4.87 17.50 -0.29
N THR A 60 -4.80 17.00 -1.51
CA THR A 60 -5.93 16.74 -2.39
C THR A 60 -6.06 15.25 -2.72
N PRO A 61 -7.24 14.77 -3.15
CA PRO A 61 -7.36 13.40 -3.63
C PRO A 61 -6.38 13.08 -4.75
N ALA A 62 -5.81 11.88 -4.74
CA ALA A 62 -4.91 11.39 -5.78
C ALA A 62 -5.54 10.21 -6.51
N ARG A 63 -5.22 10.09 -7.81
CA ARG A 63 -5.57 8.96 -8.65
C ARG A 63 -4.32 8.30 -9.20
N VAL A 64 -4.26 7.01 -9.10
CA VAL A 64 -3.16 6.20 -9.59
C VAL A 64 -3.71 4.98 -10.33
N LEU A 65 -3.10 4.65 -11.45
CA LEU A 65 -3.30 3.37 -12.13
C LEU A 65 -2.24 2.41 -11.61
N GLU A 66 -2.68 1.39 -10.88
CA GLU A 66 -1.80 0.33 -10.38
C GLU A 66 -1.78 -0.82 -11.37
N ILE A 67 -0.62 -1.16 -11.90
CA ILE A 67 -0.40 -2.27 -12.82
C ILE A 67 0.41 -3.33 -12.08
N ILE A 68 -0.11 -4.55 -12.03
CA ILE A 68 0.53 -5.69 -11.36
C ILE A 68 0.76 -6.78 -12.41
N SER A 69 2.00 -7.23 -12.55
CA SER A 69 2.40 -8.20 -13.57
C SER A 69 3.30 -9.29 -12.97
N PRO A 70 3.05 -10.59 -13.30
CA PRO A 70 1.99 -11.09 -14.16
C PRO A 70 0.59 -11.02 -13.56
N ALA A 71 -0.43 -11.31 -14.37
CA ALA A 71 -1.83 -11.36 -13.93
C ALA A 71 -2.07 -12.45 -12.88
N GLY A 72 -3.15 -12.29 -12.10
CA GLY A 72 -3.59 -13.26 -11.08
C GLY A 72 -3.73 -12.67 -9.69
N PHE A 73 -3.02 -11.59 -9.39
CA PHE A 73 -3.07 -10.96 -8.06
C PHE A 73 -4.41 -10.26 -7.76
N GLU A 74 -5.22 -9.98 -8.77
CA GLU A 74 -6.58 -9.45 -8.60
C GLU A 74 -7.47 -10.35 -7.73
N ALA A 75 -7.19 -11.64 -7.68
CA ALA A 75 -7.92 -12.56 -6.81
C ALA A 75 -7.67 -12.27 -5.32
N TYR A 76 -6.45 -11.85 -4.95
CA TYR A 76 -6.15 -11.38 -3.59
C TYR A 76 -7.06 -10.24 -3.17
N PHE A 77 -7.21 -9.21 -4.00
CA PHE A 77 -8.07 -8.06 -3.68
C PHE A 77 -9.54 -8.44 -3.57
N ARG A 78 -10.01 -9.39 -4.37
CA ARG A 78 -11.38 -9.91 -4.29
C ARG A 78 -11.62 -10.62 -2.97
N GLU A 79 -10.69 -11.49 -2.55
CA GLU A 79 -10.79 -12.21 -1.28
C GLU A 79 -10.63 -11.26 -0.08
N LEU A 80 -9.67 -10.34 -0.13
CA LEU A 80 -9.49 -9.32 0.90
C LEU A 80 -10.74 -8.45 1.05
N GLY A 81 -11.35 -8.03 -0.05
CA GLY A 81 -12.59 -7.26 -0.03
C GLY A 81 -13.72 -7.99 0.66
N ALA A 82 -13.85 -9.30 0.44
CA ALA A 82 -14.84 -10.13 1.12
C ALA A 82 -14.58 -10.23 2.64
N GLU A 83 -13.32 -10.35 3.06
CA GLU A 83 -12.96 -10.35 4.48
C GLU A 83 -13.25 -9.01 5.18
N LEU A 84 -13.10 -7.89 4.45
CA LEU A 84 -13.30 -6.54 5.00
C LEU A 84 -14.77 -6.10 5.13
N ILE A 85 -15.72 -6.83 4.54
CA ILE A 85 -17.15 -6.46 4.56
C ILE A 85 -17.68 -6.31 6.00
N ASN A 86 -17.19 -7.13 6.92
CA ASN A 86 -17.66 -7.19 8.31
C ASN A 86 -16.70 -6.50 9.31
N GLY A 87 -15.77 -5.69 8.81
CA GLY A 87 -14.79 -4.99 9.65
C GLY A 87 -13.34 -5.41 9.36
N PRO A 88 -12.40 -5.06 10.26
CA PRO A 88 -11.01 -5.48 10.11
C PRO A 88 -10.88 -6.99 10.04
N PRO A 89 -10.04 -7.54 9.14
CA PRO A 89 -9.88 -8.98 9.02
C PRO A 89 -9.21 -9.56 10.26
N ASP A 90 -9.58 -10.79 10.58
CA ASP A 90 -8.87 -11.57 11.59
C ASP A 90 -7.39 -11.71 11.19
N PRO A 91 -6.42 -11.46 12.11
CA PRO A 91 -5.00 -11.50 11.77
C PRO A 91 -4.53 -12.85 11.21
N GLN A 92 -5.08 -13.97 11.67
CA GLN A 92 -4.70 -15.30 11.16
C GLN A 92 -5.25 -15.53 9.75
N ARG A 93 -6.46 -15.08 9.47
CA ARG A 93 -7.06 -15.13 8.12
C ARG A 93 -6.30 -14.25 7.15
N LEU A 94 -5.93 -13.05 7.57
CA LEU A 94 -5.11 -12.16 6.74
C LEU A 94 -3.75 -12.79 6.43
N ALA A 95 -3.08 -13.36 7.42
CA ALA A 95 -1.80 -14.04 7.22
C ALA A 95 -1.93 -15.23 6.25
N ALA A 96 -2.98 -16.04 6.38
CA ALA A 96 -3.25 -17.16 5.48
C ALA A 96 -3.56 -16.68 4.04
N LEU A 97 -4.30 -15.58 3.90
CA LEU A 97 -4.57 -14.96 2.62
C LEU A 97 -3.28 -14.49 1.95
N CYS A 98 -2.44 -13.74 2.67
CA CYS A 98 -1.16 -13.27 2.17
C CYS A 98 -0.27 -14.45 1.72
N ALA A 99 -0.19 -15.51 2.52
CA ALA A 99 0.60 -16.70 2.20
C ALA A 99 0.17 -17.38 0.89
N ARG A 100 -1.15 -17.47 0.62
CA ARG A 100 -1.67 -18.06 -0.64
C ARG A 100 -1.21 -17.29 -1.88
N TYR A 101 -1.04 -15.98 -1.75
CA TYR A 101 -0.62 -15.11 -2.85
C TYR A 101 0.86 -14.76 -2.83
N ALA A 102 1.66 -15.46 -2.04
CA ALA A 102 3.11 -15.22 -1.90
C ALA A 102 3.42 -13.73 -1.62
N LEU A 103 2.64 -13.15 -0.72
CA LEU A 103 2.74 -11.78 -0.24
C LEU A 103 3.23 -11.79 1.21
N ASP A 104 4.34 -11.10 1.48
CA ASP A 104 4.73 -10.77 2.84
C ASP A 104 4.16 -9.41 3.21
N MET A 105 3.55 -9.28 4.37
CA MET A 105 2.98 -8.03 4.86
C MET A 105 3.40 -7.78 6.31
N ASP A 106 4.02 -6.63 6.55
CA ASP A 106 4.45 -6.21 7.88
C ASP A 106 3.47 -5.20 8.49
N MET A 107 2.47 -5.72 9.21
CA MET A 107 1.50 -4.89 9.92
C MET A 107 2.16 -4.02 11.00
N SER A 108 3.29 -4.43 11.56
CA SER A 108 4.02 -3.68 12.59
C SER A 108 4.70 -2.42 12.04
N SER A 109 4.82 -2.28 10.73
CA SER A 109 5.37 -1.09 10.07
C SER A 109 4.45 0.14 10.16
N VAL A 110 3.14 -0.07 10.32
CA VAL A 110 2.13 1.01 10.22
C VAL A 110 2.36 2.17 11.19
N PRO A 111 2.61 1.98 12.49
CA PRO A 111 2.85 3.11 13.40
C PRO A 111 4.07 3.96 13.00
N GLY A 112 5.15 3.31 12.56
CA GLY A 112 6.34 4.01 12.07
C GLY A 112 6.11 4.81 10.80
N LEU A 113 5.30 4.28 9.86
CA LEU A 113 4.91 4.98 8.64
C LEU A 113 4.04 6.20 8.95
N ILE A 114 3.08 6.07 9.86
CA ILE A 114 2.24 7.18 10.33
C ILE A 114 3.10 8.28 10.93
N GLN A 115 4.03 7.93 11.82
CA GLN A 115 4.91 8.89 12.48
C GLN A 115 5.84 9.59 11.48
N ARG A 116 6.43 8.82 10.55
CA ARG A 116 7.43 9.35 9.60
C ARG A 116 6.83 10.21 8.51
N PHE A 117 5.67 9.83 7.98
CA PHE A 117 5.09 10.43 6.78
C PHE A 117 3.78 11.20 7.03
N GLY A 118 3.26 11.21 8.25
CA GLY A 118 1.99 11.88 8.58
C GLY A 118 0.78 11.24 7.89
N VAL A 119 0.87 9.95 7.53
CA VAL A 119 -0.19 9.24 6.81
C VAL A 119 -1.26 8.69 7.75
N ARG A 120 -2.41 8.27 7.17
CA ARG A 120 -3.52 7.63 7.86
C ARG A 120 -3.73 6.24 7.30
N PHE A 121 -4.02 5.29 8.19
CA PHE A 121 -4.34 3.93 7.80
C PHE A 121 -5.62 3.48 8.54
N PRO A 122 -6.59 2.85 7.88
CA PRO A 122 -7.84 2.41 8.51
C PRO A 122 -7.58 1.52 9.73
N GLY A 123 -8.23 1.84 10.86
CA GLY A 123 -8.07 1.08 12.11
C GLY A 123 -6.82 1.37 12.92
N ALA A 124 -5.87 2.17 12.41
CA ALA A 124 -4.73 2.64 13.20
C ALA A 124 -5.10 3.90 14.00
N PRO A 125 -4.59 4.06 15.25
CA PRO A 125 -4.76 5.31 15.97
C PRO A 125 -4.13 6.46 15.19
N SER A 126 -4.84 7.60 15.16
CA SER A 126 -4.28 8.84 14.60
C SER A 126 -3.01 9.22 15.37
N ALA A 127 -1.99 9.71 14.66
CA ALA A 127 -0.87 10.32 15.35
C ALA A 127 -1.42 11.44 16.27
N ALA A 128 -1.05 11.41 17.54
CA ALA A 128 -1.42 12.49 18.47
C ALA A 128 -0.90 13.81 17.90
N PRO A 129 -1.69 14.89 17.93
CA PRO A 129 -1.20 16.20 17.53
C PRO A 129 -0.01 16.56 18.45
N ARG A 130 1.06 17.01 17.85
CA ARG A 130 2.23 17.53 18.57
C ARG A 130 1.89 18.87 19.22
#